data_a4874a226240d380c8c4234ee29e4cf0
#
_entry.id   a4874a226240d380c8c4234ee29e4cf0
#
_cell.length_a   1.000
_cell.length_b   1.000
_cell.length_c   1.000
_cell.angle_alpha   90.00
_cell.angle_beta   90.00
_cell.angle_gamma   90.00
#
_symmetry.space_group_name_H-M   'P 1'
#
loop_
_entity.id
_entity.type
_entity.pdbx_description
1 polymer ?
#
loop_
_entity_poly.entity_id
_entity_poly.type
_entity_poly.pdbx_seq_one_letter_code
_entity_poly.pdbx_strand_id
1 'polypeptide(L)'
;MSKGFLVSLEGPEGAGKTSVLEALIPILEDRGVEVLTTREPGGVLIGEKIREVILDPSHIEMDPKTELLLYIASRRQHLVEKVLPALAAGKLVIMDRFIDSSVAYQGFGRGLDIDAIDWLNEFATDGLKPDLTLYFDIEVEEGLARIAANSNREVNRLDMEGLDLHRKVRQGYLSLLEREGNRIEKIDASLPLDQVIENTQQLLFDRMGLRR
;
A
#
# COMPACT_ATOMS: atom_id res chain seq x y z
N MET A 1 27.14 1.68 6.89
CA MET A 1 26.10 2.05 5.92
C MET A 1 24.80 2.19 6.71
N SER A 2 24.05 3.28 6.53
CA SER A 2 22.74 3.43 7.17
C SER A 2 21.81 2.34 6.61
N LYS A 3 21.01 1.71 7.47
CA LYS A 3 19.93 0.81 7.05
C LYS A 3 18.94 1.64 6.23
N GLY A 4 18.47 1.12 5.08
CA GLY A 4 17.40 1.76 4.31
C GLY A 4 16.14 1.93 5.13
N PHE A 5 15.22 2.77 4.68
CA PHE A 5 13.95 3.06 5.35
C PHE A 5 12.80 2.61 4.46
N LEU A 6 11.85 1.83 5.01
CA LEU A 6 10.72 1.28 4.28
C LEU A 6 9.43 2.00 4.66
N VAL A 7 8.78 2.60 3.68
CA VAL A 7 7.45 3.23 3.81
C VAL A 7 6.44 2.49 2.99
N SER A 8 5.26 2.20 3.57
CA SER A 8 4.08 1.72 2.84
C SER A 8 3.03 2.81 2.74
N LEU A 9 2.48 3.03 1.56
CA LEU A 9 1.31 3.88 1.34
C LEU A 9 0.09 2.98 1.26
N GLU A 10 -0.84 3.14 2.18
CA GLU A 10 -2.02 2.30 2.33
C GLU A 10 -3.30 3.12 2.25
N GLY A 11 -4.41 2.47 1.97
CA GLY A 11 -5.71 3.10 1.91
C GLY A 11 -6.52 2.71 0.67
N PRO A 12 -7.80 3.08 0.60
CA PRO A 12 -8.69 2.73 -0.49
C PRO A 12 -8.24 3.36 -1.82
N GLU A 13 -8.84 2.88 -2.88
CA GLU A 13 -8.71 3.51 -4.19
C GLU A 13 -9.33 4.92 -4.16
N GLY A 14 -8.80 5.84 -4.97
CA GLY A 14 -9.27 7.24 -4.98
C GLY A 14 -8.77 8.12 -3.82
N ALA A 15 -8.00 7.57 -2.87
CA ALA A 15 -7.42 8.33 -1.75
C ALA A 15 -6.24 9.26 -2.13
N GLY A 16 -5.82 9.29 -3.40
CA GLY A 16 -4.78 10.22 -3.88
C GLY A 16 -3.34 9.79 -3.62
N LYS A 17 -3.07 8.56 -3.21
CA LYS A 17 -1.72 8.03 -2.92
C LYS A 17 -0.70 8.32 -4.01
N THR A 18 -1.05 8.03 -5.27
CA THR A 18 -0.17 8.24 -6.42
C THR A 18 0.20 9.71 -6.60
N SER A 19 -0.79 10.62 -6.53
CA SER A 19 -0.55 12.06 -6.70
C SER A 19 0.35 12.62 -5.59
N VAL A 20 0.18 12.15 -4.35
CA VAL A 20 1.04 12.51 -3.23
C VAL A 20 2.46 11.99 -3.45
N LEU A 21 2.59 10.73 -3.88
CA LEU A 21 3.89 10.13 -4.15
C LEU A 21 4.66 10.89 -5.23
N GLU A 22 4.00 11.21 -6.35
CA GLU A 22 4.58 11.98 -7.45
C GLU A 22 5.06 13.37 -7.00
N ALA A 23 4.35 14.01 -6.09
CA ALA A 23 4.76 15.30 -5.53
C ALA A 23 5.92 15.20 -4.53
N LEU A 24 6.00 14.10 -3.76
CA LEU A 24 7.03 13.91 -2.74
C LEU A 24 8.40 13.53 -3.31
N ILE A 25 8.44 12.78 -4.41
CA ILE A 25 9.70 12.28 -5.00
C ILE A 25 10.69 13.43 -5.24
N PRO A 26 10.36 14.50 -6.01
CA PRO A 26 11.32 15.57 -6.26
C PRO A 26 11.77 16.29 -4.97
N ILE A 27 10.88 16.43 -4.00
CA ILE A 27 11.22 17.06 -2.70
C ILE A 27 12.25 16.24 -1.92
N LEU A 28 12.18 14.91 -1.98
CA LEU A 28 13.10 13.98 -1.34
C LEU A 28 14.45 13.97 -2.07
N GLU A 29 14.43 13.91 -3.40
CA GLU A 29 15.62 13.91 -4.25
C GLU A 29 16.43 15.20 -4.12
N ASP A 30 15.77 16.36 -4.05
CA ASP A 30 16.40 17.66 -3.79
C ASP A 30 17.13 17.73 -2.45
N ARG A 31 16.76 16.85 -1.50
CA ARG A 31 17.45 16.68 -0.21
C ARG A 31 18.54 15.60 -0.23
N GLY A 32 18.83 15.03 -1.39
CA GLY A 32 19.84 13.99 -1.55
C GLY A 32 19.39 12.61 -1.02
N VAL A 33 18.07 12.37 -0.86
CA VAL A 33 17.55 11.08 -0.48
C VAL A 33 17.42 10.20 -1.73
N GLU A 34 18.11 9.07 -1.76
CA GLU A 34 17.91 8.09 -2.83
C GLU A 34 16.59 7.32 -2.62
N VAL A 35 15.62 7.56 -3.50
CA VAL A 35 14.28 6.97 -3.41
C VAL A 35 14.11 5.84 -4.42
N LEU A 36 13.55 4.72 -3.97
CA LEU A 36 12.98 3.70 -4.83
C LEU A 36 11.47 3.65 -4.61
N THR A 37 10.70 3.90 -5.66
CA THR A 37 9.25 3.71 -5.62
C THR A 37 8.87 2.39 -6.28
N THR A 38 7.89 1.69 -5.71
CA THR A 38 7.40 0.43 -6.24
C THR A 38 5.98 0.16 -5.74
N ARG A 39 5.34 -0.92 -6.21
CA ARG A 39 3.96 -1.26 -5.82
C ARG A 39 3.75 -2.76 -5.65
N GLU A 40 2.71 -3.12 -4.91
CA GLU A 40 2.17 -4.48 -4.85
C GLU A 40 0.67 -4.53 -5.24
N PRO A 41 0.23 -5.62 -5.88
CA PRO A 41 1.05 -6.69 -6.45
C PRO A 41 1.82 -6.21 -7.68
N GLY A 42 2.96 -6.84 -7.98
CA GLY A 42 3.77 -6.49 -9.13
C GLY A 42 5.18 -6.02 -8.78
N GLY A 43 5.67 -5.02 -9.51
CA GLY A 43 6.97 -4.37 -9.27
C GLY A 43 8.19 -5.10 -9.85
N VAL A 44 8.07 -6.39 -10.21
CA VAL A 44 9.07 -7.23 -10.86
C VAL A 44 8.39 -8.19 -11.85
N LEU A 45 9.13 -8.74 -12.79
CA LEU A 45 8.55 -9.50 -13.93
C LEU A 45 7.58 -10.61 -13.50
N ILE A 46 7.99 -11.48 -12.57
CA ILE A 46 7.13 -12.57 -12.06
C ILE A 46 5.94 -11.97 -11.30
N GLY A 47 6.18 -10.93 -10.48
CA GLY A 47 5.13 -10.23 -9.76
C GLY A 47 4.07 -9.62 -10.68
N GLU A 48 4.48 -9.03 -11.83
CA GLU A 48 3.55 -8.48 -12.83
C GLU A 48 2.69 -9.58 -13.47
N LYS A 49 3.25 -10.76 -13.75
CA LYS A 49 2.47 -11.91 -14.26
C LYS A 49 1.42 -12.39 -13.25
N ILE A 50 1.78 -12.41 -11.99
CA ILE A 50 0.81 -12.73 -10.92
C ILE A 50 -0.25 -11.63 -10.81
N ARG A 51 0.14 -10.35 -10.93
CA ARG A 51 -0.78 -9.20 -10.94
C ARG A 51 -1.80 -9.31 -12.08
N GLU A 52 -1.37 -9.66 -13.29
CA GLU A 52 -2.27 -9.90 -14.43
C GLU A 52 -3.37 -10.91 -14.05
N VAL A 53 -3.02 -12.00 -13.37
CA VAL A 53 -4.00 -13.01 -12.92
C VAL A 53 -4.92 -12.46 -11.83
N ILE A 54 -4.39 -11.75 -10.84
CA ILE A 54 -5.18 -11.24 -9.70
C ILE A 54 -6.21 -10.21 -10.16
N LEU A 55 -5.81 -9.30 -11.05
CA LEU A 55 -6.61 -8.11 -11.38
C LEU A 55 -7.48 -8.27 -12.63
N ASP A 56 -7.37 -9.38 -13.35
CA ASP A 56 -8.17 -9.65 -14.55
C ASP A 56 -9.67 -9.64 -14.19
N PRO A 57 -10.48 -8.74 -14.80
CA PRO A 57 -11.91 -8.65 -14.54
C PRO A 57 -12.70 -9.92 -14.90
N SER A 58 -12.14 -10.79 -15.75
CA SER A 58 -12.77 -12.06 -16.12
C SER A 58 -12.67 -13.15 -15.04
N HIS A 59 -11.77 -13.01 -14.06
CA HIS A 59 -11.53 -13.99 -13.01
C HIS A 59 -12.47 -13.80 -11.81
N ILE A 60 -13.76 -13.73 -12.06
CA ILE A 60 -14.81 -13.51 -11.05
C ILE A 60 -14.96 -14.68 -10.06
N GLU A 61 -14.55 -15.89 -10.48
CA GLU A 61 -14.65 -17.11 -9.66
C GLU A 61 -13.44 -17.30 -8.73
N MET A 62 -12.49 -16.35 -8.70
CA MET A 62 -11.28 -16.50 -7.89
C MET A 62 -11.63 -16.68 -6.41
N ASP A 63 -11.24 -17.83 -5.87
CA ASP A 63 -11.40 -18.12 -4.45
C ASP A 63 -10.60 -17.15 -3.57
N PRO A 64 -11.15 -16.66 -2.44
CA PRO A 64 -10.46 -15.70 -1.58
C PRO A 64 -9.10 -16.16 -1.05
N LYS A 65 -8.90 -17.46 -0.78
CA LYS A 65 -7.59 -17.97 -0.36
C LYS A 65 -6.61 -18.03 -1.53
N THR A 66 -7.08 -18.35 -2.73
CA THR A 66 -6.27 -18.28 -3.95
C THR A 66 -5.82 -16.85 -4.19
N GLU A 67 -6.72 -15.85 -4.07
CA GLU A 67 -6.39 -14.43 -4.14
C GLU A 67 -5.28 -14.08 -3.17
N LEU A 68 -5.43 -14.41 -1.88
CA LEU A 68 -4.42 -14.17 -0.84
C LEU A 68 -3.07 -14.80 -1.18
N LEU A 69 -3.05 -16.08 -1.56
CA LEU A 69 -1.82 -16.80 -1.87
C LEU A 69 -1.07 -16.20 -3.06
N LEU A 70 -1.79 -15.71 -4.06
CA LEU A 70 -1.20 -15.00 -5.20
C LEU A 70 -0.58 -13.66 -4.77
N TYR A 71 -1.23 -12.89 -3.90
CA TYR A 71 -0.63 -11.68 -3.33
C TYR A 71 0.65 -12.00 -2.56
N ILE A 72 0.63 -13.04 -1.72
CA ILE A 72 1.79 -13.46 -0.93
C ILE A 72 2.96 -13.93 -1.83
N ALA A 73 2.67 -14.69 -2.88
CA ALA A 73 3.68 -15.13 -3.85
C ALA A 73 4.32 -13.95 -4.60
N SER A 74 3.50 -13.00 -5.09
CA SER A 74 3.97 -11.76 -5.73
C SER A 74 4.85 -10.95 -4.78
N ARG A 75 4.43 -10.78 -3.53
CA ARG A 75 5.17 -10.09 -2.46
C ARG A 75 6.56 -10.69 -2.25
N ARG A 76 6.64 -12.00 -2.07
CA ARG A 76 7.94 -12.67 -1.85
C ARG A 76 8.92 -12.39 -2.99
N GLN A 77 8.50 -12.57 -4.24
CA GLN A 77 9.35 -12.32 -5.40
C GLN A 77 9.79 -10.86 -5.48
N HIS A 78 8.86 -9.93 -5.25
CA HIS A 78 9.11 -8.50 -5.26
C HIS A 78 10.14 -8.10 -4.19
N LEU A 79 10.02 -8.63 -2.99
CA LEU A 79 10.94 -8.35 -1.89
C LEU A 79 12.36 -8.78 -2.23
N VAL A 80 12.56 -10.04 -2.62
CA VAL A 80 13.92 -10.59 -2.83
C VAL A 80 14.61 -9.98 -4.04
N GLU A 81 13.86 -9.61 -5.06
CA GLU A 81 14.44 -9.13 -6.33
C GLU A 81 14.67 -7.61 -6.33
N LYS A 82 13.85 -6.84 -5.61
CA LYS A 82 13.87 -5.37 -5.71
C LYS A 82 14.00 -4.66 -4.36
N VAL A 83 13.12 -4.96 -3.39
CA VAL A 83 13.02 -4.18 -2.16
C VAL A 83 14.20 -4.41 -1.24
N LEU A 84 14.53 -5.68 -0.94
CA LEU A 84 15.64 -6.00 -0.03
C LEU A 84 16.99 -5.49 -0.52
N PRO A 85 17.35 -5.63 -1.83
CA PRO A 85 18.58 -5.02 -2.35
C PRO A 85 18.61 -3.50 -2.19
N ALA A 86 17.49 -2.81 -2.41
CA ALA A 86 17.42 -1.35 -2.26
C ALA A 86 17.58 -0.91 -0.79
N LEU A 87 16.92 -1.60 0.15
CA LEU A 87 17.09 -1.36 1.58
C LEU A 87 18.53 -1.63 2.03
N ALA A 88 19.17 -2.70 1.52
CA ALA A 88 20.57 -3.00 1.79
C ALA A 88 21.52 -1.92 1.25
N ALA A 89 21.15 -1.26 0.15
CA ALA A 89 21.88 -0.11 -0.41
C ALA A 89 21.64 1.21 0.37
N GLY A 90 20.80 1.20 1.42
CA GLY A 90 20.53 2.39 2.25
C GLY A 90 19.45 3.32 1.67
N LYS A 91 18.68 2.89 0.66
CA LYS A 91 17.66 3.71 0.01
C LYS A 91 16.40 3.87 0.86
N LEU A 92 15.69 4.96 0.64
CA LEU A 92 14.29 5.08 1.00
C LEU A 92 13.46 4.28 -0.01
N VAL A 93 12.74 3.25 0.46
CA VAL A 93 11.82 2.47 -0.37
C VAL A 93 10.39 2.87 -0.02
N ILE A 94 9.64 3.37 -1.01
CA ILE A 94 8.23 3.72 -0.86
C ILE A 94 7.40 2.72 -1.68
N MET A 95 6.56 1.97 -0.99
CA MET A 95 5.70 0.95 -1.60
C MET A 95 4.24 1.43 -1.65
N ASP A 96 3.62 1.42 -2.82
CA ASP A 96 2.16 1.52 -2.91
C ASP A 96 1.57 0.14 -2.62
N ARG A 97 1.04 -0.01 -1.41
CA ARG A 97 0.55 -1.21 -0.74
C ARG A 97 1.65 -2.20 -0.31
N PHE A 98 1.39 -2.84 0.82
CA PHE A 98 2.22 -3.91 1.37
C PHE A 98 1.38 -4.84 2.28
N ILE A 99 1.96 -5.32 3.38
CA ILE A 99 1.35 -6.32 4.28
C ILE A 99 -0.03 -5.88 4.83
N ASP A 100 -0.20 -4.59 5.13
CA ASP A 100 -1.42 -4.05 5.71
C ASP A 100 -2.62 -4.15 4.74
N SER A 101 -2.36 -4.04 3.43
CA SER A 101 -3.39 -4.29 2.40
C SER A 101 -3.96 -5.70 2.47
N SER A 102 -3.15 -6.73 2.74
CA SER A 102 -3.66 -8.11 2.84
C SER A 102 -4.59 -8.28 4.04
N VAL A 103 -4.29 -7.66 5.17
CA VAL A 103 -5.17 -7.68 6.35
C VAL A 103 -6.48 -6.96 6.05
N ALA A 104 -6.41 -5.76 5.44
CA ALA A 104 -7.60 -4.97 5.13
C ALA A 104 -8.48 -5.64 4.07
N TYR A 105 -7.91 -6.08 2.94
CA TYR A 105 -8.67 -6.63 1.81
C TYR A 105 -9.05 -8.09 2.00
N GLN A 106 -8.08 -8.97 2.26
CA GLN A 106 -8.35 -10.40 2.38
C GLN A 106 -8.88 -10.77 3.77
N GLY A 107 -8.41 -10.10 4.84
CA GLY A 107 -8.93 -10.30 6.18
C GLY A 107 -10.34 -9.71 6.34
N PHE A 108 -10.43 -8.41 6.46
CA PHE A 108 -11.71 -7.74 6.69
C PHE A 108 -12.63 -7.78 5.47
N GLY A 109 -12.11 -7.51 4.27
CA GLY A 109 -12.89 -7.49 3.04
C GLY A 109 -13.46 -8.86 2.67
N ARG A 110 -12.62 -9.89 2.59
CA ARG A 110 -13.01 -11.26 2.21
C ARG A 110 -13.41 -12.14 3.40
N GLY A 111 -13.15 -11.71 4.63
CA GLY A 111 -13.49 -12.46 5.84
C GLY A 111 -12.56 -13.65 6.13
N LEU A 112 -11.32 -13.60 5.65
CA LEU A 112 -10.32 -14.62 5.97
C LEU A 112 -9.74 -14.39 7.37
N ASP A 113 -9.23 -15.48 7.96
CA ASP A 113 -8.60 -15.48 9.28
C ASP A 113 -7.35 -14.55 9.28
N ILE A 114 -7.35 -13.55 10.17
CA ILE A 114 -6.30 -12.54 10.27
C ILE A 114 -5.00 -13.16 10.78
N ASP A 115 -5.05 -14.11 11.71
CA ASP A 115 -3.86 -14.78 12.25
C ASP A 115 -3.15 -15.58 11.14
N ALA A 116 -3.93 -16.22 10.25
CA ALA A 116 -3.37 -16.91 9.09
C ALA A 116 -2.74 -15.93 8.08
N ILE A 117 -3.34 -14.75 7.89
CA ILE A 117 -2.78 -13.70 7.02
C ILE A 117 -1.51 -13.14 7.61
N ASP A 118 -1.49 -12.83 8.89
CA ASP A 118 -0.31 -12.32 9.60
C ASP A 118 0.84 -13.34 9.52
N TRP A 119 0.56 -14.63 9.71
CA TRP A 119 1.55 -15.70 9.57
C TRP A 119 2.11 -15.80 8.14
N LEU A 120 1.24 -15.75 7.12
CA LEU A 120 1.65 -15.78 5.71
C LEU A 120 2.48 -14.55 5.34
N ASN A 121 2.11 -13.37 5.84
CA ASN A 121 2.89 -12.16 5.68
C ASN A 121 4.28 -12.31 6.30
N GLU A 122 4.36 -12.76 7.54
CA GLU A 122 5.63 -12.95 8.24
C GLU A 122 6.51 -13.97 7.52
N PHE A 123 5.94 -15.10 7.10
CA PHE A 123 6.65 -16.10 6.29
C PHE A 123 7.21 -15.53 4.99
N ALA A 124 6.41 -14.75 4.25
CA ALA A 124 6.83 -14.22 2.95
C ALA A 124 7.85 -13.09 3.05
N THR A 125 7.81 -12.33 4.16
CA THR A 125 8.65 -11.16 4.35
C THR A 125 9.88 -11.42 5.21
N ASP A 126 10.03 -12.63 5.77
CA ASP A 126 11.03 -12.94 6.81
C ASP A 126 10.92 -11.95 7.99
N GLY A 127 9.68 -11.58 8.35
CA GLY A 127 9.37 -10.64 9.43
C GLY A 127 9.62 -9.16 9.10
N LEU A 128 9.94 -8.80 7.85
CA LEU A 128 10.10 -7.40 7.46
C LEU A 128 8.74 -6.69 7.53
N LYS A 129 8.70 -5.61 8.30
CA LYS A 129 7.58 -4.67 8.39
C LYS A 129 8.02 -3.29 7.91
N PRO A 130 7.11 -2.42 7.45
CA PRO A 130 7.43 -1.02 7.19
C PRO A 130 7.91 -0.32 8.46
N ASP A 131 8.91 0.57 8.31
CA ASP A 131 9.30 1.50 9.38
C ASP A 131 8.20 2.55 9.61
N LEU A 132 7.43 2.86 8.55
CA LEU A 132 6.27 3.75 8.57
C LEU A 132 5.22 3.28 7.56
N THR A 133 3.96 3.18 7.99
CA THR A 133 2.81 3.07 7.08
C THR A 133 2.02 4.37 7.12
N LEU A 134 1.79 4.96 5.96
CA LEU A 134 0.93 6.13 5.78
C LEU A 134 -0.43 5.66 5.27
N TYR A 135 -1.41 5.67 6.16
CA TYR A 135 -2.77 5.28 5.84
C TYR A 135 -3.60 6.49 5.41
N PHE A 136 -3.92 6.56 4.13
CA PHE A 136 -4.75 7.59 3.52
C PHE A 136 -6.22 7.26 3.73
N ASP A 137 -6.83 7.86 4.75
CA ASP A 137 -8.25 7.65 5.08
C ASP A 137 -9.15 8.62 4.31
N ILE A 138 -10.17 8.05 3.68
CA ILE A 138 -11.23 8.80 2.98
C ILE A 138 -12.55 8.03 3.12
N GLU A 139 -13.68 8.74 3.14
CA GLU A 139 -14.98 8.10 3.08
C GLU A 139 -15.14 7.32 1.77
N VAL A 140 -15.71 6.12 1.87
CA VAL A 140 -15.77 5.17 0.74
C VAL A 140 -16.47 5.80 -0.46
N GLU A 141 -17.59 6.48 -0.21
CA GLU A 141 -18.40 7.12 -1.23
C GLU A 141 -17.64 8.24 -1.96
N GLU A 142 -16.83 8.99 -1.22
CA GLU A 142 -15.97 10.04 -1.80
C GLU A 142 -14.83 9.44 -2.64
N GLY A 143 -14.15 8.41 -2.12
CA GLY A 143 -13.09 7.71 -2.87
C GLY A 143 -13.60 7.16 -4.20
N LEU A 144 -14.77 6.49 -4.18
CA LEU A 144 -15.40 5.96 -5.40
C LEU A 144 -15.87 7.06 -6.35
N ALA A 145 -16.36 8.19 -5.84
CA ALA A 145 -16.71 9.33 -6.69
C ALA A 145 -15.48 9.92 -7.41
N ARG A 146 -14.33 10.00 -6.73
CA ARG A 146 -13.06 10.44 -7.34
C ARG A 146 -12.58 9.47 -8.42
N ILE A 147 -12.75 8.15 -8.20
CA ILE A 147 -12.45 7.13 -9.23
C ILE A 147 -13.34 7.31 -10.45
N ALA A 148 -14.66 7.43 -10.25
CA ALA A 148 -15.62 7.57 -11.33
C ALA A 148 -15.38 8.85 -12.16
N ALA A 149 -14.85 9.91 -11.56
CA ALA A 149 -14.49 11.14 -12.27
C ALA A 149 -13.21 11.02 -13.13
N ASN A 150 -12.39 10.00 -12.91
CA ASN A 150 -11.15 9.76 -13.65
C ASN A 150 -11.35 8.71 -14.74
N SER A 151 -11.77 9.16 -15.93
CA SER A 151 -12.09 8.30 -17.09
C SER A 151 -10.89 7.59 -17.74
N ASN A 152 -9.66 7.95 -17.36
CA ASN A 152 -8.45 7.41 -17.99
C ASN A 152 -7.84 6.23 -17.20
N ARG A 153 -8.51 5.75 -16.16
CA ARG A 153 -8.02 4.66 -15.33
C ARG A 153 -8.49 3.30 -15.86
N GLU A 154 -7.59 2.33 -15.85
CA GLU A 154 -7.93 0.94 -16.09
C GLU A 154 -8.80 0.39 -14.95
N VAL A 155 -9.95 -0.21 -15.30
CA VAL A 155 -10.87 -0.85 -14.36
C VAL A 155 -10.38 -2.27 -14.09
N ASN A 156 -10.16 -2.61 -12.85
CA ASN A 156 -9.72 -3.95 -12.43
C ASN A 156 -10.83 -4.69 -11.66
N ARG A 157 -10.60 -5.97 -11.38
CA ARG A 157 -11.56 -6.85 -10.70
C ARG A 157 -12.03 -6.29 -9.33
N LEU A 158 -11.14 -5.66 -8.56
CA LEU A 158 -11.50 -5.09 -7.25
C LEU A 158 -12.35 -3.82 -7.37
N ASP A 159 -12.23 -3.08 -8.47
CA ASP A 159 -13.07 -1.90 -8.73
C ASP A 159 -14.53 -2.28 -9.03
N MET A 160 -14.77 -3.53 -9.42
CA MET A 160 -16.12 -4.06 -9.69
C MET A 160 -16.85 -4.52 -8.41
N GLU A 161 -16.14 -4.55 -7.28
CA GLU A 161 -16.72 -4.95 -5.99
C GLU A 161 -17.70 -3.91 -5.45
N GLY A 162 -18.66 -4.39 -4.66
CA GLY A 162 -19.68 -3.53 -4.07
C GLY A 162 -19.18 -2.69 -2.90
N LEU A 163 -19.94 -1.66 -2.54
CA LEU A 163 -19.68 -0.76 -1.41
C LEU A 163 -19.39 -1.50 -0.10
N ASP A 164 -20.00 -2.66 0.12
CA ASP A 164 -19.81 -3.45 1.35
C ASP A 164 -18.35 -3.89 1.52
N LEU A 165 -17.70 -4.35 0.45
CA LEU A 165 -16.28 -4.69 0.48
C LEU A 165 -15.44 -3.48 0.88
N HIS A 166 -15.65 -2.33 0.23
CA HIS A 166 -14.85 -1.12 0.48
C HIS A 166 -15.02 -0.61 1.91
N ARG A 167 -16.23 -0.69 2.48
CA ARG A 167 -16.48 -0.34 3.88
C ARG A 167 -15.76 -1.29 4.85
N LYS A 168 -15.77 -2.59 4.59
CA LYS A 168 -15.02 -3.58 5.39
C LYS A 168 -13.51 -3.35 5.29
N VAL A 169 -12.99 -3.04 4.11
CA VAL A 169 -11.57 -2.72 3.89
C VAL A 169 -11.17 -1.49 4.71
N ARG A 170 -11.96 -0.41 4.67
CA ARG A 170 -11.72 0.79 5.49
C ARG A 170 -11.72 0.44 6.97
N GLN A 171 -12.67 -0.37 7.43
CA GLN A 171 -12.70 -0.86 8.81
C GLN A 171 -11.44 -1.64 9.18
N GLY A 172 -10.92 -2.44 8.26
CA GLY A 172 -9.67 -3.17 8.41
C GLY A 172 -8.48 -2.24 8.65
N TYR A 173 -8.35 -1.18 7.87
CA TYR A 173 -7.29 -0.18 8.08
C TYR A 173 -7.45 0.57 9.41
N LEU A 174 -8.65 0.93 9.80
CA LEU A 174 -8.90 1.57 11.10
C LEU A 174 -8.53 0.63 12.27
N SER A 175 -8.86 -0.65 12.17
CA SER A 175 -8.45 -1.65 13.16
C SER A 175 -6.93 -1.84 13.21
N LEU A 176 -6.24 -1.82 12.06
CA LEU A 176 -4.79 -1.85 12.00
C LEU A 176 -4.15 -0.61 12.65
N LEU A 177 -4.72 0.57 12.44
CA LEU A 177 -4.28 1.81 13.08
C LEU A 177 -4.36 1.70 14.62
N GLU A 178 -5.44 1.13 15.15
CA GLU A 178 -5.57 0.90 16.60
C GLU A 178 -4.56 -0.13 17.12
N ARG A 179 -4.31 -1.21 16.35
CA ARG A 179 -3.41 -2.31 16.73
C ARG A 179 -1.93 -1.92 16.64
N GLU A 180 -1.53 -1.14 15.65
CA GLU A 180 -0.14 -0.83 15.30
C GLU A 180 0.13 0.68 15.13
N GLY A 181 -0.53 1.52 15.91
CA GLY A 181 -0.44 2.98 15.81
C GLY A 181 0.95 3.59 16.08
N ASN A 182 1.90 2.81 16.56
CA ASN A 182 3.32 3.22 16.64
C ASN A 182 4.01 3.22 15.27
N ARG A 183 3.50 2.49 14.30
CA ARG A 183 4.03 2.30 12.94
C ARG A 183 3.13 2.92 11.88
N ILE A 184 1.82 2.94 12.12
CA ILE A 184 0.82 3.41 11.16
C ILE A 184 0.38 4.83 11.55
N GLU A 185 0.51 5.76 10.62
CA GLU A 185 0.04 7.15 10.75
C GLU A 185 -1.10 7.40 9.78
N LYS A 186 -2.16 8.04 10.29
CA LYS A 186 -3.34 8.37 9.49
C LYS A 186 -3.17 9.71 8.79
N ILE A 187 -3.42 9.73 7.48
CA ILE A 187 -3.52 10.92 6.64
C ILE A 187 -5.00 11.15 6.31
N ASP A 188 -5.51 12.33 6.59
CA ASP A 188 -6.85 12.72 6.14
C ASP A 188 -6.80 13.05 4.65
N ALA A 189 -7.23 12.10 3.83
CA ALA A 189 -7.23 12.22 2.37
C ALA A 189 -8.47 12.95 1.82
N SER A 190 -9.39 13.42 2.67
CA SER A 190 -10.52 14.29 2.28
C SER A 190 -10.10 15.74 2.07
N LEU A 191 -8.96 16.14 2.64
CA LEU A 191 -8.41 17.49 2.51
C LEU A 191 -7.99 17.81 1.06
N PRO A 192 -7.81 19.11 0.72
CA PRO A 192 -7.19 19.51 -0.55
C PRO A 192 -5.82 18.86 -0.74
N LEU A 193 -5.49 18.51 -1.99
CA LEU A 193 -4.29 17.72 -2.32
C LEU A 193 -2.99 18.34 -1.80
N ASP A 194 -2.85 19.66 -1.87
CA ASP A 194 -1.70 20.41 -1.34
C ASP A 194 -1.52 20.21 0.17
N GLN A 195 -2.60 20.22 0.93
CA GLN A 195 -2.57 19.94 2.37
C GLN A 195 -2.24 18.47 2.67
N VAL A 196 -2.78 17.54 1.88
CA VAL A 196 -2.44 16.11 2.01
C VAL A 196 -0.95 15.88 1.75
N ILE A 197 -0.38 16.54 0.73
CA ILE A 197 1.05 16.48 0.42
C ILE A 197 1.87 17.04 1.59
N GLU A 198 1.52 18.22 2.09
CA GLU A 198 2.24 18.87 3.20
C GLU A 198 2.23 18.00 4.48
N ASN A 199 1.05 17.49 4.86
CA ASN A 199 0.89 16.61 6.02
C ASN A 199 1.71 15.33 5.87
N THR A 200 1.68 14.72 4.67
CA THR A 200 2.45 13.50 4.38
C THR A 200 3.96 13.75 4.42
N GLN A 201 4.40 14.85 3.83
CA GLN A 201 5.79 15.27 3.86
C GLN A 201 6.28 15.49 5.30
N GLN A 202 5.49 16.19 6.11
CA GLN A 202 5.85 16.48 7.50
C GLN A 202 6.04 15.18 8.30
N LEU A 203 5.07 14.26 8.24
CA LEU A 203 5.14 12.98 8.93
C LEU A 203 6.34 12.14 8.47
N LEU A 204 6.58 12.07 7.17
CA LEU A 204 7.70 11.33 6.62
C LEU A 204 9.05 11.91 7.10
N PHE A 205 9.20 13.23 7.08
CA PHE A 205 10.42 13.91 7.53
C PHE A 205 10.67 13.72 9.01
N ASP A 206 9.63 13.86 9.83
CA ASP A 206 9.75 13.67 11.29
C ASP A 206 10.18 12.23 11.61
N ARG A 207 9.61 11.23 10.93
CA ARG A 207 9.95 9.81 11.12
C ARG A 207 11.34 9.44 10.62
N MET A 208 11.80 10.07 9.55
CA MET A 208 13.15 9.87 9.02
C MET A 208 14.21 10.73 9.73
N GLY A 209 13.83 11.67 10.60
CA GLY A 209 14.74 12.62 11.22
C GLY A 209 15.34 13.63 10.24
N LEU A 210 14.68 13.88 9.12
CA LEU A 210 15.07 14.88 8.14
C LEU A 210 14.68 16.28 8.67
N ARG A 211 15.66 17.19 8.73
CA ARG A 211 15.37 18.57 9.12
C ARG A 211 14.62 19.30 8.00
N ARG A 212 13.75 20.22 8.40
CA ARG A 212 13.03 21.12 7.48
C ARG A 212 13.96 21.97 6.64
#